data_77962a8536abaa74ed49e4a41fa4e764
#
_entry.id   77962a8536abaa74ed49e4a41fa4e764
#
_cell.length_a   1.000
_cell.length_b   1.000
_cell.length_c   1.000
_cell.angle_alpha   90.00
_cell.angle_beta   90.00
_cell.angle_gamma   90.00
#
_symmetry.space_group_name_H-M   'P 1'
#
loop_
_entity.id
_entity.type
_entity.pdbx_description
1 polymer ?
#
loop_
_entity_poly.entity_id
_entity_poly.type
_entity_poly.pdbx_seq_one_letter_code
_entity_poly.pdbx_strand_id
1 'polypeptide(L)'
;MKRNVLILSILICLLIAGCGINSVTKQELEAVKAGDILVYRYQKDGKSWFYADRVTRVEGDKIFFNPGKKEATAGNDHRLNDFVTDRELSMTKEELLKYETEQGDERKVIIWIK
;
A
#
# COMPACT_ATOMS: atom_id res chain seq x y z
N MET A 1 7.78 34.16 18.81
CA MET A 1 6.66 34.28 17.86
C MET A 1 6.77 33.32 16.69
N LYS A 2 7.89 33.29 16.01
CA LYS A 2 8.06 32.36 14.90
C LYS A 2 7.94 30.89 15.30
N ARG A 3 8.37 30.55 16.54
CA ARG A 3 8.26 29.19 17.06
C ARG A 3 6.83 28.73 17.22
N ASN A 4 5.94 29.62 17.65
CA ASN A 4 4.54 29.29 17.85
C ASN A 4 3.84 28.99 16.53
N VAL A 5 4.17 29.72 15.48
CA VAL A 5 3.63 29.49 14.16
C VAL A 5 4.09 28.16 13.60
N LEU A 6 5.37 27.81 13.79
CA LEU A 6 5.92 26.53 13.38
C LEU A 6 5.25 25.35 14.09
N ILE A 7 5.08 25.46 15.39
CA ILE A 7 4.42 24.43 16.20
C ILE A 7 2.97 24.24 15.72
N LEU A 8 2.27 25.32 15.46
CA LEU A 8 0.91 25.29 14.97
C LEU A 8 0.83 24.60 13.59
N SER A 9 1.76 24.91 12.70
CA SER A 9 1.83 24.29 11.39
C SER A 9 2.06 22.78 11.45
N ILE A 10 2.97 22.35 12.32
CA ILE A 10 3.25 20.94 12.55
C ILE A 10 2.01 20.24 13.10
N LEU A 11 1.32 20.85 14.03
CA LEU A 11 0.10 20.29 14.61
C LEU A 11 -0.99 20.12 13.57
N ILE A 12 -1.17 21.09 12.69
CA ILE A 12 -2.15 21.00 11.61
C ILE A 12 -1.79 19.86 10.64
N CYS A 13 -0.53 19.72 10.30
CA CYS A 13 -0.07 18.62 9.43
C CYS A 13 -0.33 17.26 10.07
N LEU A 14 -0.10 17.12 11.37
CA LEU A 14 -0.38 15.89 12.09
C LEU A 14 -1.87 15.57 12.12
N LEU A 15 -2.72 16.56 12.29
CA LEU A 15 -4.16 16.39 12.26
C LEU A 15 -4.65 15.92 10.87
N ILE A 16 -4.13 16.52 9.81
CA ILE A 16 -4.46 16.13 8.44
C ILE A 16 -3.99 14.70 8.16
N ALA A 17 -2.79 14.36 8.56
CA ALA A 17 -2.25 13.02 8.39
C ALA A 17 -3.02 11.98 9.20
N GLY A 18 -3.59 12.38 10.34
CA GLY A 18 -4.40 11.49 11.18
C GLY A 18 -5.83 11.29 10.70
N CYS A 19 -6.28 12.06 9.72
CA CYS A 19 -7.66 12.00 9.23
C CYS A 19 -7.89 10.86 8.23
N GLY A 20 -7.80 9.63 8.69
CA GLY A 20 -8.39 8.48 7.99
C GLY A 20 -7.68 7.96 6.76
N ILE A 21 -6.43 8.30 6.57
CA ILE A 21 -5.65 7.72 5.49
C ILE A 21 -4.92 6.49 6.02
N ASN A 22 -5.46 5.31 5.71
CA ASN A 22 -4.85 4.04 6.07
C ASN A 22 -4.04 3.49 4.91
N SER A 23 -3.18 4.32 4.33
CA SER A 23 -2.31 3.90 3.24
C SER A 23 -0.86 3.92 3.66
N VAL A 24 -0.07 3.12 2.99
CA VAL A 24 1.37 3.05 3.18
C VAL A 24 2.02 4.34 2.67
N THR A 25 2.95 4.88 3.43
CA THR A 25 3.67 6.08 3.04
C THR A 25 4.76 5.78 2.02
N LYS A 26 5.23 6.82 1.35
CA LYS A 26 6.38 6.71 0.44
C LYS A 26 7.61 6.14 1.15
N GLN A 27 7.86 6.56 2.39
CA GLN A 27 8.99 6.07 3.17
C GLN A 27 8.90 4.58 3.46
N GLU A 28 7.70 4.11 3.81
CA GLU A 28 7.47 2.68 4.04
C GLU A 28 7.70 1.88 2.76
N LEU A 29 7.24 2.41 1.63
CA LEU A 29 7.42 1.76 0.34
C LEU A 29 8.89 1.70 -0.08
N GLU A 30 9.69 2.71 0.28
CA GLU A 30 11.11 2.71 0.00
C GLU A 30 11.91 1.72 0.85
N ALA A 31 11.36 1.33 1.99
CA ALA A 31 11.97 0.34 2.88
C ALA A 31 11.59 -1.11 2.52
N VAL A 32 10.78 -1.31 1.49
CA VAL A 32 10.33 -2.65 1.08
C VAL A 32 11.52 -3.49 0.61
N LYS A 33 11.53 -4.74 1.00
CA LYS A 33 12.56 -5.71 0.65
C LYS A 33 11.97 -7.04 0.24
N ALA A 34 12.78 -7.90 -0.34
CA ALA A 34 12.38 -9.26 -0.70
C ALA A 34 11.77 -10.00 0.50
N GLY A 35 10.67 -10.67 0.28
CA GLY A 35 9.92 -11.38 1.31
C GLY A 35 8.79 -10.59 1.93
N ASP A 36 8.78 -9.27 1.78
CA ASP A 36 7.68 -8.45 2.27
C ASP A 36 6.40 -8.74 1.48
N ILE A 37 5.28 -8.56 2.14
CA ILE A 37 3.96 -8.75 1.55
C ILE A 37 3.26 -7.40 1.53
N LEU A 38 2.84 -6.98 0.35
CA LEU A 38 2.07 -5.76 0.16
C LEU A 38 0.59 -6.14 0.20
N VAL A 39 -0.14 -5.61 1.17
CA VAL A 39 -1.56 -5.87 1.30
C VAL A 39 -2.33 -4.67 0.76
N TYR A 40 -3.22 -4.96 -0.20
CA TYR A 40 -4.02 -3.95 -0.87
C TYR A 40 -5.47 -4.04 -0.43
N ARG A 41 -6.11 -2.89 -0.38
CA ARG A 41 -7.55 -2.79 -0.22
C ARG A 41 -8.14 -2.09 -1.44
N TYR A 42 -9.23 -2.61 -1.95
CA TYR A 42 -10.01 -1.93 -2.98
C TYR A 42 -11.49 -2.11 -2.72
N GLN A 43 -12.29 -1.26 -3.34
CA GLN A 43 -13.74 -1.32 -3.19
C GLN A 43 -14.37 -1.78 -4.49
N LYS A 44 -15.32 -2.69 -4.37
CA LYS A 44 -16.08 -3.21 -5.49
C LYS A 44 -17.51 -3.52 -5.02
N ASP A 45 -18.49 -3.00 -5.72
CA ASP A 45 -19.91 -3.19 -5.40
C ASP A 45 -20.25 -2.84 -3.95
N GLY A 46 -19.67 -1.76 -3.45
CA GLY A 46 -19.92 -1.27 -2.10
C GLY A 46 -19.23 -2.08 -1.00
N LYS A 47 -18.39 -3.04 -1.34
CA LYS A 47 -17.66 -3.86 -0.37
C LYS A 47 -16.17 -3.62 -0.48
N SER A 48 -15.48 -3.76 0.66
CA SER A 48 -14.02 -3.75 0.70
C SER A 48 -13.49 -5.15 0.48
N TRP A 49 -12.55 -5.26 -0.45
CA TRP A 49 -11.85 -6.49 -0.76
C TRP A 49 -10.36 -6.30 -0.51
N PHE A 50 -9.69 -7.38 -0.19
CA PHE A 50 -8.26 -7.36 0.07
C PHE A 50 -7.57 -8.40 -0.79
N TYR A 51 -6.35 -8.10 -1.22
CA TYR A 51 -5.47 -9.06 -1.83
C TYR A 51 -4.03 -8.68 -1.51
N ALA A 52 -3.09 -9.57 -1.79
CA ALA A 52 -1.71 -9.35 -1.43
C ALA A 52 -0.77 -9.83 -2.52
N ASP A 53 0.36 -9.16 -2.63
CA ASP A 53 1.47 -9.56 -3.48
C ASP A 53 2.70 -9.75 -2.59
N ARG A 54 3.51 -10.76 -2.91
CA ARG A 54 4.76 -10.99 -2.18
C ARG A 54 5.94 -10.46 -2.98
N VAL A 55 6.70 -9.57 -2.37
CA VAL A 55 7.89 -8.99 -2.99
C VAL A 55 8.96 -10.06 -3.16
N THR A 56 9.45 -10.23 -4.38
CA THR A 56 10.53 -11.17 -4.68
C THR A 56 11.88 -10.48 -4.66
N ARG A 57 11.95 -9.24 -5.13
CA ARG A 57 13.18 -8.44 -5.13
C ARG A 57 12.86 -6.98 -5.39
N VAL A 58 13.80 -6.12 -5.09
CA VAL A 58 13.71 -4.69 -5.36
C VAL A 58 14.95 -4.28 -6.13
N GLU A 59 14.77 -3.58 -7.24
CA GLU A 59 15.86 -3.06 -8.06
C GLU A 59 15.63 -1.57 -8.31
N GLY A 60 16.37 -0.73 -7.60
CA GLY A 60 16.18 0.71 -7.69
C GLY A 60 14.77 1.12 -7.27
N ASP A 61 14.02 1.72 -8.17
CA ASP A 61 12.65 2.13 -7.93
C ASP A 61 11.61 1.08 -8.32
N LYS A 62 12.05 -0.09 -8.83
CA LYS A 62 11.15 -1.18 -9.22
C LYS A 62 11.02 -2.21 -8.14
N ILE A 63 9.78 -2.60 -7.89
CA ILE A 63 9.43 -3.70 -7.00
C ILE A 63 8.92 -4.85 -7.86
N PHE A 64 9.54 -6.02 -7.71
CA PHE A 64 9.12 -7.25 -8.35
C PHE A 64 8.37 -8.12 -7.36
N PHE A 65 7.31 -8.77 -7.80
CA PHE A 65 6.44 -9.51 -6.88
C PHE A 65 5.74 -10.68 -7.54
N ASN A 66 5.41 -11.66 -6.72
CA ASN A 66 4.48 -12.73 -7.10
C ASN A 66 3.07 -12.26 -6.75
N PRO A 67 2.13 -12.29 -7.71
CA PRO A 67 0.76 -11.88 -7.42
C PRO A 67 0.04 -12.87 -6.51
N GLY A 68 -0.88 -12.37 -5.71
CA GLY A 68 -1.74 -13.20 -4.90
C GLY A 68 -2.71 -14.01 -5.74
N LYS A 69 -3.08 -15.20 -5.25
CA LYS A 69 -4.05 -16.07 -5.92
C LYS A 69 -5.47 -15.78 -5.51
N LYS A 70 -5.69 -15.23 -4.32
CA LYS A 70 -7.02 -15.12 -3.72
C LYS A 70 -7.26 -13.75 -3.15
N GLU A 71 -8.50 -13.36 -3.17
CA GLU A 71 -8.99 -12.17 -2.50
C GLU A 71 -9.73 -12.57 -1.24
N ALA A 72 -9.86 -11.64 -0.30
CA ALA A 72 -10.56 -11.86 0.95
C ALA A 72 -11.28 -10.60 1.38
N THR A 73 -12.20 -10.73 2.32
CA THR A 73 -12.93 -9.58 2.88
C THR A 73 -12.27 -9.00 4.12
N ALA A 74 -11.15 -9.56 4.56
CA ALA A 74 -10.36 -9.06 5.68
C ALA A 74 -8.88 -9.06 5.30
N GLY A 75 -8.16 -8.01 5.66
CA GLY A 75 -6.75 -7.84 5.30
C GLY A 75 -5.80 -8.79 6.03
N ASN A 76 -6.25 -9.44 7.10
CA ASN A 76 -5.48 -10.43 7.85
C ASN A 76 -5.88 -11.88 7.55
N ASP A 77 -6.70 -12.10 6.53
CA ASP A 77 -7.13 -13.45 6.16
C ASP A 77 -5.94 -14.27 5.66
N HIS A 78 -5.84 -15.51 6.13
CA HIS A 78 -4.75 -16.41 5.75
C HIS A 78 -4.74 -16.76 4.27
N ARG A 79 -5.87 -16.67 3.59
CA ARG A 79 -5.97 -16.89 2.13
C ARG A 79 -5.13 -15.90 1.33
N LEU A 80 -4.80 -14.75 1.92
CA LEU A 80 -3.94 -13.75 1.29
C LEU A 80 -2.46 -14.17 1.26
N ASN A 81 -2.09 -15.25 1.91
CA ASN A 81 -0.72 -15.76 1.91
C ASN A 81 -0.47 -16.83 0.83
N ASP A 82 -1.29 -16.86 -0.18
CA ASP A 82 -1.17 -17.80 -1.30
C ASP A 82 -0.82 -17.02 -2.57
N PHE A 83 0.36 -17.30 -3.13
CA PHE A 83 0.94 -16.53 -4.23
C PHE A 83 1.24 -17.40 -5.45
N VAL A 84 1.16 -16.76 -6.62
CA VAL A 84 1.54 -17.39 -7.89
C VAL A 84 3.07 -17.31 -8.01
N THR A 85 3.75 -18.41 -7.71
CA THR A 85 5.22 -18.42 -7.62
C THR A 85 5.95 -18.52 -8.95
N ASP A 86 5.27 -18.95 -10.02
CA ASP A 86 5.83 -19.07 -11.35
C ASP A 86 5.63 -17.81 -12.21
N ARG A 87 5.13 -16.74 -11.60
CA ARG A 87 4.87 -15.49 -12.28
C ARG A 87 5.41 -14.32 -11.46
N GLU A 88 6.26 -13.53 -12.08
CA GLU A 88 6.81 -12.33 -11.46
C GLU A 88 6.36 -11.12 -12.26
N LEU A 89 5.73 -10.18 -11.58
CA LEU A 89 5.32 -8.89 -12.12
C LEU A 89 6.20 -7.80 -11.53
N SER A 90 6.18 -6.62 -12.13
CA SER A 90 6.92 -5.49 -11.59
C SER A 90 6.13 -4.20 -11.72
N MET A 91 6.33 -3.32 -10.75
CA MET A 91 5.82 -1.95 -10.77
C MET A 91 6.84 -1.03 -10.16
N THR A 92 6.86 0.21 -10.60
CA THR A 92 7.67 1.22 -9.94
C THR A 92 7.03 1.63 -8.62
N LYS A 93 7.83 2.13 -7.69
CA LYS A 93 7.32 2.68 -6.44
C LYS A 93 6.34 3.83 -6.70
N GLU A 94 6.63 4.62 -7.72
CA GLU A 94 5.75 5.71 -8.13
C GLU A 94 4.38 5.19 -8.60
N GLU A 95 4.36 4.16 -9.42
CA GLU A 95 3.10 3.55 -9.87
C GLU A 95 2.28 3.00 -8.71
N LEU A 96 2.93 2.39 -7.73
CA LEU A 96 2.25 1.89 -6.54
C LEU A 96 1.62 3.01 -5.71
N LEU A 97 2.30 4.14 -5.60
CA LEU A 97 1.76 5.31 -4.91
C LEU A 97 0.58 5.93 -5.64
N LYS A 98 0.55 5.85 -6.96
CA LYS A 98 -0.54 6.38 -7.77
C LYS A 98 -1.84 5.59 -7.64
N TYR A 99 -1.78 4.36 -7.21
CA TYR A 99 -3.00 3.58 -6.97
C TYR A 99 -3.97 4.29 -6.04
N GLU A 100 -3.44 5.13 -5.19
CA GLU A 100 -4.23 5.87 -4.23
C GLU A 100 -5.05 7.00 -4.87
N THR A 101 -4.58 7.56 -5.97
CA THR A 101 -5.10 8.81 -6.50
C THR A 101 -5.83 8.71 -7.83
N GLU A 102 -5.56 7.69 -8.62
CA GLU A 102 -6.03 7.65 -10.01
C GLU A 102 -7.25 6.78 -10.27
N GLN A 103 -7.76 6.16 -9.24
CA GLN A 103 -8.79 5.14 -9.43
C GLN A 103 -10.15 5.65 -9.01
N GLY A 104 -11.11 5.60 -9.88
CA GLY A 104 -12.49 5.88 -9.54
C GLY A 104 -13.04 4.83 -8.56
N ASP A 105 -13.92 3.97 -9.05
CA ASP A 105 -14.65 3.03 -8.20
C ASP A 105 -13.80 1.84 -7.72
N GLU A 106 -12.70 1.56 -8.40
CA GLU A 106 -11.81 0.43 -8.07
C GLU A 106 -10.48 0.89 -7.49
N ARG A 107 -10.53 1.80 -6.53
CA ARG A 107 -9.33 2.32 -5.90
C ARG A 107 -8.59 1.22 -5.14
N LYS A 108 -7.34 0.99 -5.54
CA LYS A 108 -6.44 0.06 -4.86
C LYS A 108 -5.45 0.85 -4.03
N VAL A 109 -5.43 0.57 -2.76
CA VAL A 109 -4.56 1.26 -1.81
C VAL A 109 -3.75 0.23 -1.05
N ILE A 110 -2.44 0.42 -1.00
CA ILE A 110 -1.60 -0.41 -0.14
C ILE A 110 -1.85 0.04 1.30
N ILE A 111 -2.43 -0.83 2.09
CA ILE A 111 -2.80 -0.48 3.46
C ILE A 111 -1.75 -0.89 4.48
N TRP A 112 -0.96 -1.93 4.21
CA TRP A 112 0.20 -2.23 5.02
C TRP A 112 1.17 -3.20 4.34
N ILE A 113 2.37 -3.23 4.88
CA ILE A 113 3.46 -4.10 4.45
C ILE A 113 3.80 -5.03 5.61
N LYS A 114 3.79 -6.31 5.33
CA LYS A 114 4.13 -7.33 6.35
C LYS A 114 5.54 -7.84 6.19
#